data_21a522d5a46063ec8b4aec6570a394df
#
_entry.id   21a522d5a46063ec8b4aec6570a394df
#
_cell.length_a   1.000
_cell.length_b   1.000
_cell.length_c   1.000
_cell.angle_alpha   90.00
_cell.angle_beta   90.00
_cell.angle_gamma   90.00
#
_symmetry.space_group_name_H-M   'P 1'
#
loop_
_entity.id
_entity.type
_entity.pdbx_description
1 polymer ?
#
loop_
_entity_poly.entity_id
_entity_poly.type
_entity_poly.pdbx_seq_one_letter_code
_entity_poly.pdbx_strand_id
1 'polypeptide(L)'
;MELLEDKMRVWLESAKFVKAIPGVFVLYNRNKEALYVGETSNLESTFTKYLDTEFDGNECMKKTSFYQRVFTNDQKQKRLELIETVKNETGKYPNCNSEIEIETS
;
A
#
# COMPACT_ATOMS: atom_id res chain seq x y z
N MET A 1 -13.27 0.69 -2.06
CA MET A 1 -13.00 2.12 -1.83
C MET A 1 -11.63 2.48 -2.36
N GLU A 2 -11.56 3.42 -3.27
CA GLU A 2 -10.28 3.85 -3.84
C GLU A 2 -9.80 5.08 -3.09
N LEU A 3 -8.60 4.99 -2.53
CA LEU A 3 -8.03 6.04 -1.68
C LEU A 3 -7.23 7.11 -2.44
N LEU A 4 -6.79 6.80 -3.65
CA LEU A 4 -5.96 7.69 -4.46
C LEU A 4 -6.62 8.00 -5.79
N GLU A 5 -6.26 9.15 -6.37
CA GLU A 5 -6.66 9.53 -7.71
C GLU A 5 -5.77 8.85 -8.75
N ASP A 6 -5.69 7.54 -8.67
CA ASP A 6 -4.92 6.68 -9.56
C ASP A 6 -5.83 5.53 -9.98
N LYS A 7 -5.60 4.99 -11.17
CA LYS A 7 -6.39 3.83 -11.59
C LYS A 7 -6.05 2.63 -10.71
N MET A 8 -7.04 1.76 -10.48
CA MET A 8 -6.81 0.51 -9.78
C MET A 8 -6.01 -0.42 -10.70
N ARG A 9 -4.82 -0.83 -10.26
CA ARG A 9 -3.91 -1.66 -11.07
C ARG A 9 -3.88 -3.07 -10.53
N VAL A 10 -3.79 -4.06 -11.42
CA VAL A 10 -3.68 -5.46 -11.02
C VAL A 10 -2.25 -5.74 -10.56
N TRP A 11 -2.11 -6.22 -9.33
CA TRP A 11 -0.79 -6.41 -8.69
C TRP A 11 0.14 -7.27 -9.54
N LEU A 12 -0.28 -8.47 -9.90
CA LEU A 12 0.59 -9.41 -10.62
C LEU A 12 0.94 -8.97 -12.04
N GLU A 13 0.13 -8.09 -12.63
CA GLU A 13 0.36 -7.65 -14.01
C GLU A 13 1.27 -6.42 -14.11
N SER A 14 1.22 -5.51 -13.14
CA SER A 14 1.89 -4.22 -13.30
C SER A 14 2.83 -3.79 -12.19
N ALA A 15 2.86 -4.50 -11.05
CA ALA A 15 3.73 -4.11 -9.94
C ALA A 15 5.20 -4.01 -10.33
N LYS A 16 5.67 -4.89 -11.20
CA LYS A 16 7.07 -4.92 -11.64
C LYS A 16 7.46 -3.73 -12.53
N PHE A 17 6.49 -2.98 -13.02
CA PHE A 17 6.75 -1.83 -13.91
C PHE A 17 6.71 -0.48 -13.20
N VAL A 18 6.56 -0.46 -11.88
CA VAL A 18 6.53 0.80 -11.14
C VAL A 18 7.90 1.47 -11.17
N LYS A 19 7.91 2.80 -11.12
CA LYS A 19 9.16 3.57 -11.20
C LYS A 19 9.97 3.49 -9.90
N ALA A 20 11.29 3.62 -10.01
CA ALA A 20 12.23 3.61 -8.90
C ALA A 20 12.33 4.99 -8.25
N ILE A 21 11.21 5.50 -7.75
CA ILE A 21 11.12 6.83 -7.12
C ILE A 21 10.32 6.74 -5.81
N PRO A 22 10.45 7.76 -4.93
CA PRO A 22 9.72 7.75 -3.66
C PRO A 22 8.21 7.83 -3.85
N GLY A 23 7.47 7.19 -2.97
CA GLY A 23 6.03 7.26 -3.01
C GLY A 23 5.33 6.51 -1.90
N VAL A 24 4.01 6.54 -1.98
CA VAL A 24 3.11 5.85 -1.09
C VAL A 24 2.25 4.92 -1.93
N PHE A 25 1.91 3.78 -1.38
CA PHE A 25 1.10 2.80 -2.08
C PHE A 25 0.01 2.24 -1.17
N VAL A 26 -1.07 1.80 -1.79
CA VAL A 26 -2.17 1.13 -1.11
C VAL A 26 -2.38 -0.21 -1.78
N LEU A 27 -2.41 -1.27 -0.97
CA LEU A 27 -2.69 -2.62 -1.45
C LEU A 27 -4.15 -2.95 -1.14
N TYR A 28 -4.82 -3.58 -2.08
CA TYR A 28 -6.24 -3.94 -1.98
C TYR A 28 -6.44 -5.42 -2.21
N ASN A 29 -7.43 -6.00 -1.53
CA ASN A 29 -7.82 -7.39 -1.78
C ASN A 29 -8.71 -7.50 -3.03
N ARG A 30 -9.16 -8.70 -3.35
CA ARG A 30 -9.99 -8.95 -4.52
C ARG A 30 -11.32 -8.18 -4.50
N ASN A 31 -11.79 -7.80 -3.33
CA ASN A 31 -13.00 -7.00 -3.16
C ASN A 31 -12.72 -5.50 -3.14
N LYS A 32 -11.46 -5.10 -3.42
CA LYS A 32 -11.00 -3.71 -3.40
C LYS A 32 -11.11 -3.04 -2.04
N GLU A 33 -10.96 -3.83 -0.99
CA GLU A 33 -10.84 -3.31 0.37
C GLU A 33 -9.36 -3.04 0.66
N ALA A 34 -9.05 -1.92 1.33
CA ALA A 34 -7.68 -1.55 1.64
C ALA A 34 -7.06 -2.51 2.65
N LEU A 35 -5.99 -3.20 2.26
CA LEU A 35 -5.25 -4.11 3.12
C LEU A 35 -4.11 -3.42 3.84
N TYR A 36 -3.36 -2.59 3.13
CA TYR A 36 -2.13 -2.02 3.64
C TYR A 36 -1.83 -0.69 2.96
N VAL A 37 -1.41 0.30 3.74
CA VAL A 37 -0.91 1.57 3.24
C VAL A 37 0.55 1.65 3.64
N GLY A 38 1.44 1.69 2.66
CA GLY A 38 2.87 1.73 2.88
C GLY A 38 3.53 2.94 2.24
N GLU A 39 4.76 3.19 2.66
CA GLU A 39 5.59 4.25 2.08
C GLU A 39 6.99 3.72 1.82
N THR A 40 7.67 4.30 0.84
CA THR A 40 9.02 3.88 0.50
C THR A 40 9.77 4.98 -0.23
N SER A 41 11.10 4.97 -0.12
CA SER A 41 11.95 5.86 -0.90
C SER A 41 12.16 5.34 -2.34
N ASN A 42 11.76 4.09 -2.62
CA ASN A 42 11.92 3.50 -3.94
C ASN A 42 10.83 2.44 -4.15
N LEU A 43 9.79 2.81 -4.88
CA LEU A 43 8.64 1.94 -5.14
C LEU A 43 9.05 0.66 -5.88
N GLU A 44 9.94 0.78 -6.87
CA GLU A 44 10.39 -0.39 -7.64
C GLU A 44 11.04 -1.45 -6.76
N SER A 45 11.99 -1.04 -5.90
CA SER A 45 12.69 -2.01 -5.05
C SER A 45 11.77 -2.65 -4.02
N THR A 46 10.84 -1.88 -3.47
CA THR A 46 9.86 -2.40 -2.51
C THR A 46 8.92 -3.41 -3.17
N PHE A 47 8.39 -3.08 -4.34
CA PHE A 47 7.48 -3.98 -5.05
C PHE A 47 8.20 -5.23 -5.55
N THR A 48 9.44 -5.09 -6.03
CA THR A 48 10.27 -6.24 -6.44
C THR A 48 10.50 -7.18 -5.26
N LYS A 49 10.82 -6.64 -4.10
CA LYS A 49 10.99 -7.44 -2.89
C LYS A 49 9.70 -8.20 -2.55
N TYR A 50 8.56 -7.54 -2.59
CA TYR A 50 7.28 -8.19 -2.31
C TYR A 50 6.96 -9.29 -3.32
N LEU A 51 7.27 -9.08 -4.59
CA LEU A 51 7.06 -10.09 -5.62
C LEU A 51 7.99 -11.29 -5.44
N ASP A 52 9.26 -11.04 -5.11
CA ASP A 52 10.26 -12.09 -4.97
C ASP A 52 10.10 -12.92 -3.70
N THR A 53 9.60 -12.31 -2.63
CA THR A 53 9.49 -12.96 -1.31
C THR A 53 8.05 -13.29 -0.92
N GLU A 54 7.08 -13.07 -1.79
CA GLU A 54 5.66 -13.19 -1.47
C GLU A 54 5.31 -12.40 -0.20
N PHE A 55 5.67 -11.10 -0.20
CA PHE A 55 5.44 -10.18 0.93
C PHE A 55 6.14 -10.62 2.21
N ASP A 56 7.33 -11.19 2.11
CA ASP A 56 8.10 -11.75 3.24
C ASP A 56 7.30 -12.81 4.00
N GLY A 57 6.43 -13.53 3.32
CA GLY A 57 5.59 -14.55 3.94
C GLY A 57 4.42 -14.00 4.76
N ASN A 58 4.13 -12.73 4.68
CA ASN A 58 3.02 -12.10 5.42
C ASN A 58 1.68 -12.55 4.84
N GLU A 59 0.97 -13.40 5.55
CA GLU A 59 -0.30 -13.97 5.09
C GLU A 59 -1.38 -12.93 4.83
N CYS A 60 -1.40 -11.84 5.59
CA CYS A 60 -2.37 -10.76 5.37
C CYS A 60 -2.11 -10.07 4.04
N MET A 61 -0.86 -9.71 3.76
CA MET A 61 -0.50 -8.99 2.54
C MET A 61 -0.55 -9.87 1.29
N LYS A 62 -0.43 -11.19 1.44
CA LYS A 62 -0.56 -12.13 0.31
C LYS A 62 -1.94 -12.09 -0.34
N LYS A 63 -2.93 -11.51 0.32
CA LYS A 63 -4.28 -11.36 -0.23
C LYS A 63 -4.39 -10.22 -1.23
N THR A 64 -3.28 -9.53 -1.51
CA THR A 64 -3.25 -8.41 -2.45
C THR A 64 -3.61 -8.85 -3.87
N SER A 65 -4.59 -8.19 -4.46
CA SER A 65 -5.01 -8.40 -5.84
C SER A 65 -4.82 -7.14 -6.68
N PHE A 66 -4.94 -5.97 -6.05
CA PHE A 66 -4.85 -4.67 -6.72
C PHE A 66 -4.01 -3.72 -5.90
N TYR A 67 -3.55 -2.64 -6.53
CA TYR A 67 -2.84 -1.57 -5.83
C TYR A 67 -3.04 -0.23 -6.52
N GLN A 68 -2.79 0.82 -5.76
CA GLN A 68 -2.65 2.18 -6.26
C GLN A 68 -1.36 2.74 -5.70
N ARG A 69 -0.77 3.73 -6.35
CA ARG A 69 0.42 4.41 -5.85
C ARG A 69 0.37 5.89 -6.21
N VAL A 70 1.11 6.69 -5.46
CA VAL A 70 1.33 8.10 -5.76
C VAL A 70 2.80 8.42 -5.52
N PHE A 71 3.39 9.17 -6.44
CA PHE A 71 4.78 9.59 -6.34
C PHE A 71 4.85 10.85 -5.49
N THR A 72 5.63 10.81 -4.42
CA THR A 72 5.77 11.97 -3.53
C THR A 72 7.05 11.84 -2.71
N ASN A 73 7.64 12.98 -2.38
CA ASN A 73 8.79 13.04 -1.45
C ASN A 73 8.33 13.21 0.00
N ASP A 74 7.04 13.39 0.22
CA ASP A 74 6.45 13.56 1.54
C ASP A 74 5.70 12.29 1.96
N GLN A 75 6.40 11.16 1.85
CA GLN A 75 5.80 9.83 1.99
C GLN A 75 5.14 9.61 3.35
N LYS A 76 5.82 10.00 4.43
CA LYS A 76 5.31 9.74 5.78
C LYS A 76 4.01 10.47 6.04
N GLN A 77 3.94 11.74 5.67
CA GLN A 77 2.74 12.54 5.84
C GLN A 77 1.58 11.99 5.00
N LYS A 78 1.85 11.68 3.75
CA LYS A 78 0.83 11.14 2.85
C LYS A 78 0.31 9.79 3.34
N ARG A 79 1.20 8.93 3.83
CA ARG A 79 0.81 7.62 4.39
C ARG A 79 -0.13 7.80 5.57
N LEU A 80 0.20 8.69 6.51
CA LEU A 80 -0.64 8.93 7.69
C LEU A 80 -2.00 9.48 7.31
N GLU A 81 -2.07 10.39 6.34
CA GLU A 81 -3.33 10.93 5.84
C GLU A 81 -4.23 9.82 5.28
N LEU A 82 -3.65 8.91 4.50
CA LEU A 82 -4.41 7.81 3.91
C LEU A 82 -4.90 6.81 4.96
N ILE A 83 -4.05 6.48 5.93
CA ILE A 83 -4.44 5.59 7.02
C ILE A 83 -5.59 6.20 7.81
N GLU A 84 -5.52 7.50 8.09
CA GLU A 84 -6.58 8.19 8.82
C GLU A 84 -7.88 8.23 8.03
N THR A 85 -7.80 8.41 6.71
CA THR A 85 -8.95 8.35 5.82
C THR A 85 -9.66 6.99 5.91
N VAL A 86 -8.89 5.90 5.89
CA VAL A 86 -9.45 4.55 6.04
C VAL A 86 -10.13 4.41 7.40
N LYS A 87 -9.46 4.85 8.46
CA LYS A 87 -10.00 4.79 9.82
C LYS A 87 -11.32 5.55 9.95
N ASN A 88 -11.39 6.74 9.37
CA ASN A 88 -12.60 7.57 9.43
C ASN A 88 -13.76 6.98 8.62
N GLU A 89 -13.48 6.38 7.47
CA GLU A 89 -14.53 5.84 6.60
C GLU A 89 -15.00 4.44 6.99
N THR A 90 -14.12 3.60 7.54
CA THR A 90 -14.45 2.22 7.86
C THR A 90 -14.54 1.93 9.35
N GLY A 91 -14.11 2.85 10.20
CA GLY A 91 -14.08 2.67 11.64
C GLY A 91 -12.86 1.88 12.14
N LYS A 92 -11.98 1.45 11.26
CA LYS A 92 -10.79 0.67 11.65
C LYS A 92 -9.61 0.95 10.72
N TYR A 93 -8.41 0.60 11.17
CA TYR A 93 -7.20 0.71 10.35
C TYR A 93 -7.21 -0.33 9.22
N PRO A 94 -6.40 -0.13 8.15
CA PRO A 94 -6.27 -1.15 7.12
C PRO A 94 -5.85 -2.49 7.73
N ASN A 95 -6.38 -3.59 7.20
CA ASN A 95 -6.26 -4.91 7.83
C ASN A 95 -4.83 -5.36 8.14
N CYS A 96 -3.87 -4.99 7.30
CA CYS A 96 -2.49 -5.45 7.43
C CYS A 96 -1.56 -4.45 8.12
N ASN A 97 -2.03 -3.24 8.41
CA ASN A 97 -1.27 -2.28 9.21
C ASN A 97 -1.51 -2.55 10.69
N SER A 98 -0.44 -2.58 11.49
CA SER A 98 -0.58 -2.72 12.94
C SER A 98 -0.63 -1.34 13.59
N GLU A 99 -1.35 -1.24 14.71
CA GLU A 99 -1.41 0.02 15.47
C GLU A 99 -0.03 0.46 15.96
N ILE A 100 0.80 -0.50 16.37
CA ILE A 100 2.16 -0.21 16.83
C ILE A 100 2.99 0.41 15.70
N GLU A 101 2.90 -0.15 14.49
CA GLU A 101 3.58 0.37 13.32
C GLU A 101 3.13 1.80 13.00
N ILE A 102 1.83 2.06 13.07
CA ILE A 102 1.26 3.37 12.78
C ILE A 102 1.71 4.40 13.79
N GLU A 103 1.69 4.06 15.09
CA GLU A 103 2.08 4.95 16.18
C GLU A 103 3.55 5.35 16.14
N THR A 104 4.41 4.49 15.60
CA THR A 104 5.86 4.76 15.49
C THR A 104 6.27 5.44 14.19
N SER A 105 5.33 5.65 13.30
CA SER A 105 5.59 6.22 11.97
C SER A 105 5.81 7.72 11.94
#